data_4e2f2171a1892c8fb5a647e5d3531407
#
_entry.id   4e2f2171a1892c8fb5a647e5d3531407
#
_cell.length_a   1.000
_cell.length_b   1.000
_cell.length_c   1.000
_cell.angle_alpha   90.00
_cell.angle_beta   90.00
_cell.angle_gamma   90.00
#
_symmetry.space_group_name_H-M   'P 1'
#
loop_
_entity.id
_entity.type
_entity.pdbx_description
1 polymer ?
#
loop_
_entity_poly.entity_id
_entity_poly.type
_entity_poly.pdbx_seq_one_letter_code
_entity_poly.pdbx_strand_id
1 'polypeptide(L)'
;MKEAWISATATAGAAILGIVLAGGAHTVARAGQPDLAPREALEAFQQRIKAYLQLRADLANGLEPLAPTANPAELATRQAWLANAIRAARKGARQGDLIPAPVAAQITKVILADFRRRSAAAEKAMFSEFPRASRPVINQVYPADAALPTVPPLLLKDLPRLPDNLQYRFYGRHLLLIDADVQLIADYLANVLPPH
;
A
#
# COMPACT_ATOMS: atom_id res chain seq x y z
N MET A 1 42.38 58.21 27.32
CA MET A 1 43.67 57.94 26.59
C MET A 1 43.22 57.25 25.32
N LYS A 2 43.18 58.01 24.27
CA LYS A 2 44.06 57.92 23.09
C LYS A 2 43.69 56.75 22.22
N GLU A 3 43.13 57.04 21.13
CA GLU A 3 43.50 57.44 19.76
C GLU A 3 43.35 56.25 18.84
N ALA A 4 42.77 56.30 17.72
CA ALA A 4 42.63 57.19 16.59
C ALA A 4 42.95 56.42 15.28
N TRP A 5 42.15 56.73 14.28
CA TRP A 5 42.50 56.85 12.84
C TRP A 5 42.62 55.52 12.04
N ILE A 6 42.12 55.32 10.83
CA ILE A 6 42.06 56.21 9.64
C ILE A 6 40.99 55.71 8.67
N SER A 7 40.36 56.63 8.00
CA SER A 7 39.51 56.53 6.82
C SER A 7 40.30 56.11 5.54
N ALA A 8 39.64 55.38 4.65
CA ALA A 8 39.95 55.43 3.22
C ALA A 8 38.67 55.26 2.41
N THR A 9 38.23 56.32 1.81
CA THR A 9 37.22 56.39 0.72
C THR A 9 37.85 55.91 -0.58
N ALA A 10 37.12 55.14 -1.36
CA ALA A 10 37.32 55.03 -2.81
C ALA A 10 36.01 54.79 -3.54
N THR A 11 35.79 55.58 -4.49
CA THR A 11 34.60 55.91 -5.28
C THR A 11 34.43 54.97 -6.48
N ALA A 12 33.15 54.78 -6.84
CA ALA A 12 32.60 54.65 -8.21
C ALA A 12 32.79 53.40 -9.04
N GLY A 13 31.66 52.93 -9.54
CA GLY A 13 31.59 52.02 -10.68
C GLY A 13 30.19 51.41 -10.84
N ALA A 14 29.24 52.20 -11.36
CA ALA A 14 27.93 51.66 -11.75
C ALA A 14 28.09 50.83 -13.04
N ALA A 15 27.73 49.56 -12.95
CA ALA A 15 27.45 48.74 -14.13
C ALA A 15 26.12 48.06 -13.92
N ILE A 16 25.10 48.55 -14.56
CA ILE A 16 23.76 47.93 -14.65
C ILE A 16 23.92 46.75 -15.64
N LEU A 17 23.95 45.54 -15.14
CA LEU A 17 23.82 44.35 -15.96
C LEU A 17 22.44 43.78 -15.75
N GLY A 18 21.59 43.90 -16.77
CA GLY A 18 20.24 43.34 -16.80
C GLY A 18 20.29 41.81 -16.71
N ILE A 19 19.79 41.26 -15.64
CA ILE A 19 19.54 39.82 -15.51
C ILE A 19 18.15 39.53 -16.05
N VAL A 20 18.09 38.96 -17.24
CA VAL A 20 16.91 38.32 -17.81
C VAL A 20 16.56 37.15 -16.91
N LEU A 21 15.46 37.27 -16.16
CA LEU A 21 14.84 36.16 -15.47
C LEU A 21 14.22 35.20 -16.49
N ALA A 22 14.99 34.25 -16.98
CA ALA A 22 14.45 33.10 -17.65
C ALA A 22 13.76 32.25 -16.57
N GLY A 23 12.42 32.27 -16.56
CA GLY A 23 11.58 31.41 -15.75
C GLY A 23 11.79 29.95 -16.11
N GLY A 24 12.79 29.32 -15.51
CA GLY A 24 12.94 27.88 -15.52
C GLY A 24 11.87 27.27 -14.61
N ALA A 25 10.83 26.69 -15.19
CA ALA A 25 9.96 25.77 -14.48
C ALA A 25 10.82 24.64 -13.94
N HIS A 26 11.20 24.70 -12.67
CA HIS A 26 11.79 23.57 -11.98
C HIS A 26 10.69 22.51 -11.83
N THR A 27 10.59 21.64 -12.83
CA THR A 27 9.97 20.34 -12.65
C THR A 27 10.77 19.65 -11.56
N VAL A 28 10.20 19.65 -10.34
CA VAL A 28 10.70 18.78 -9.26
C VAL A 28 10.54 17.36 -9.79
N ALA A 29 11.61 16.83 -10.35
CA ALA A 29 11.70 15.41 -10.64
C ALA A 29 11.44 14.69 -9.32
N ARG A 30 10.29 14.04 -9.23
CA ARG A 30 9.98 13.11 -8.15
C ARG A 30 11.13 12.11 -8.14
N ALA A 31 11.99 12.20 -7.14
CA ALA A 31 13.09 11.27 -6.97
C ALA A 31 12.47 9.87 -7.01
N GLY A 32 12.73 9.14 -8.10
CA GLY A 32 12.26 7.78 -8.27
C GLY A 32 12.78 6.98 -7.09
N GLN A 33 11.90 6.20 -6.45
CA GLN A 33 12.36 5.18 -5.52
C GLN A 33 13.43 4.36 -6.25
N PRO A 34 14.57 4.07 -5.58
CA PRO A 34 15.61 3.27 -6.20
C PRO A 34 14.98 1.98 -6.74
N ASP A 35 15.33 1.64 -7.97
CA ASP A 35 14.86 0.42 -8.64
C ASP A 35 15.52 -0.75 -7.91
N LEU A 36 14.89 -1.20 -6.82
CA LEU A 36 15.40 -2.30 -6.01
C LEU A 36 15.44 -3.55 -6.88
N ALA A 37 16.55 -4.29 -6.83
CA ALA A 37 16.62 -5.61 -7.43
C ALA A 37 15.44 -6.47 -6.96
N PRO A 38 14.89 -7.37 -7.77
CA PRO A 38 13.69 -8.14 -7.42
C PRO A 38 13.75 -8.81 -6.04
N ARG A 39 14.94 -9.29 -5.64
CA ARG A 39 15.17 -9.91 -4.33
C ARG A 39 15.04 -8.90 -3.18
N GLU A 40 15.69 -7.76 -3.29
CA GLU A 40 15.65 -6.71 -2.26
C GLU A 40 14.24 -6.16 -2.09
N ALA A 41 13.51 -5.99 -3.19
CA ALA A 41 12.12 -5.56 -3.15
C ALA A 41 11.23 -6.56 -2.41
N LEU A 42 11.45 -7.86 -2.62
CA LEU A 42 10.73 -8.91 -1.94
C LEU A 42 11.07 -8.95 -0.44
N GLU A 43 12.34 -8.80 -0.09
CA GLU A 43 12.79 -8.70 1.30
C GLU A 43 12.15 -7.47 2.00
N ALA A 44 12.13 -6.32 1.33
CA ALA A 44 11.45 -5.13 1.84
C ALA A 44 9.95 -5.35 2.05
N PHE A 45 9.29 -6.04 1.13
CA PHE A 45 7.89 -6.44 1.28
C PHE A 45 7.70 -7.32 2.52
N GLN A 46 8.50 -8.37 2.67
CA GLN A 46 8.42 -9.28 3.82
C GLN A 46 8.63 -8.55 5.16
N GLN A 47 9.57 -7.61 5.21
CA GLN A 47 9.79 -6.78 6.40
C GLN A 47 8.58 -5.91 6.73
N ARG A 48 7.93 -5.31 5.73
CA ARG A 48 6.71 -4.51 5.94
C ARG A 48 5.54 -5.37 6.43
N ILE A 49 5.38 -6.58 5.87
CA ILE A 49 4.39 -7.55 6.34
C ILE A 49 4.66 -7.96 7.79
N LYS A 50 5.91 -8.25 8.13
CA LYS A 50 6.31 -8.58 9.51
C LYS A 50 6.01 -7.44 10.48
N ALA A 51 6.34 -6.20 10.11
CA ALA A 51 6.05 -5.03 10.92
C ALA A 51 4.54 -4.82 11.14
N TYR A 52 3.73 -5.04 10.10
CA TYR A 52 2.27 -5.01 10.21
C TYR A 52 1.74 -6.06 11.19
N LEU A 53 2.22 -7.30 11.09
CA LEU A 53 1.80 -8.39 11.96
C LEU A 53 2.26 -8.16 13.41
N GLN A 54 3.44 -7.56 13.62
CA GLN A 54 3.89 -7.17 14.94
C GLN A 54 2.97 -6.12 15.56
N LEU A 55 2.67 -5.03 14.81
CA LEU A 55 1.71 -4.02 15.25
C LEU A 55 0.36 -4.65 15.64
N ARG A 56 -0.14 -5.55 14.80
CA ARG A 56 -1.39 -6.27 15.05
C ARG A 56 -1.34 -7.11 16.32
N ALA A 57 -0.23 -7.83 16.53
CA ALA A 57 -0.04 -8.66 17.73
C ALA A 57 0.03 -7.79 19.00
N ASP A 58 0.76 -6.67 18.95
CA ASP A 58 0.87 -5.74 20.07
C ASP A 58 -0.49 -5.15 20.46
N LEU A 59 -1.29 -4.77 19.46
CA LEU A 59 -2.66 -4.30 19.68
C LEU A 59 -3.57 -5.40 20.24
N ALA A 60 -3.46 -6.63 19.75
CA ALA A 60 -4.22 -7.76 20.25
C ALA A 60 -3.86 -8.14 21.70
N ASN A 61 -2.57 -8.04 22.05
CA ASN A 61 -2.07 -8.28 23.42
C ASN A 61 -2.50 -7.21 24.42
N GLY A 62 -2.80 -5.99 23.95
CA GLY A 62 -3.40 -4.93 24.77
C GLY A 62 -4.88 -5.14 25.07
N LEU A 63 -5.52 -6.17 24.47
CA LEU A 63 -6.88 -6.58 24.77
C LEU A 63 -6.93 -7.51 25.96
N GLU A 64 -7.99 -7.37 26.75
CA GLU A 64 -8.29 -8.33 27.79
C GLU A 64 -8.37 -9.75 27.23
N PRO A 65 -7.67 -10.74 27.82
CA PRO A 65 -7.74 -12.10 27.34
C PRO A 65 -9.19 -12.60 27.32
N LEU A 66 -9.69 -13.01 26.17
CA LEU A 66 -10.95 -13.73 26.13
C LEU A 66 -10.74 -15.14 26.68
N ALA A 67 -11.60 -15.54 27.61
CA ALA A 67 -11.76 -16.95 27.89
C ALA A 67 -12.10 -17.69 26.57
N PRO A 68 -11.68 -18.94 26.40
CA PRO A 68 -12.07 -19.72 25.24
C PRO A 68 -13.59 -19.68 25.08
N THR A 69 -14.05 -19.03 24.03
CA THR A 69 -15.47 -18.88 23.74
C THR A 69 -15.78 -19.33 22.33
N ALA A 70 -16.89 -20.04 22.17
CA ALA A 70 -17.48 -20.36 20.88
C ALA A 70 -18.64 -19.39 20.54
N ASN A 71 -18.86 -18.36 21.36
CA ASN A 71 -19.93 -17.39 21.14
C ASN A 71 -19.60 -16.45 19.96
N PRO A 72 -20.32 -16.53 18.84
CA PRO A 72 -20.04 -15.73 17.66
C PRO A 72 -20.11 -14.21 17.91
N ALA A 73 -20.96 -13.75 18.82
CA ALA A 73 -21.10 -12.33 19.14
C ALA A 73 -19.88 -11.79 19.88
N GLU A 74 -19.29 -12.56 20.78
CA GLU A 74 -18.06 -12.18 21.47
C GLU A 74 -16.87 -12.13 20.50
N LEU A 75 -16.78 -13.12 19.62
CA LEU A 75 -15.74 -13.14 18.57
C LEU A 75 -15.87 -11.94 17.63
N ALA A 76 -17.09 -11.63 17.17
CA ALA A 76 -17.36 -10.47 16.32
C ALA A 76 -17.00 -9.14 17.02
N THR A 77 -17.34 -9.01 18.32
CA THR A 77 -16.99 -7.83 19.11
C THR A 77 -15.47 -7.65 19.19
N ARG A 78 -14.74 -8.73 19.46
CA ARG A 78 -13.28 -8.69 19.53
C ARG A 78 -12.65 -8.35 18.18
N GLN A 79 -13.16 -8.94 17.10
CA GLN A 79 -12.70 -8.62 15.74
C GLN A 79 -12.91 -7.13 15.42
N ALA A 80 -14.09 -6.60 15.71
CA ALA A 80 -14.42 -5.20 15.49
C ALA A 80 -13.51 -4.27 16.32
N TRP A 81 -13.24 -4.65 17.56
CA TRP A 81 -12.34 -3.89 18.43
C TRP A 81 -10.91 -3.88 17.88
N LEU A 82 -10.36 -5.03 17.51
CA LEU A 82 -9.03 -5.13 16.93
C LEU A 82 -8.95 -4.36 15.59
N ALA A 83 -9.97 -4.47 14.74
CA ALA A 83 -10.05 -3.68 13.51
C ALA A 83 -10.00 -2.18 13.79
N ASN A 84 -10.71 -1.69 14.80
CA ASN A 84 -10.70 -0.28 15.19
C ASN A 84 -9.34 0.16 15.74
N ALA A 85 -8.68 -0.68 16.54
CA ALA A 85 -7.34 -0.41 17.06
C ALA A 85 -6.31 -0.31 15.92
N ILE A 86 -6.34 -1.25 14.96
CA ILE A 86 -5.48 -1.21 13.76
C ILE A 86 -5.75 0.05 12.94
N ARG A 87 -7.02 0.41 12.71
CA ARG A 87 -7.41 1.64 11.99
C ARG A 87 -6.87 2.88 12.66
N ALA A 88 -6.96 2.97 13.97
CA ALA A 88 -6.43 4.09 14.74
C ALA A 88 -4.91 4.19 14.63
N ALA A 89 -4.19 3.08 14.84
CA ALA A 89 -2.74 3.01 14.74
C ALA A 89 -2.23 3.30 13.32
N ARG A 90 -3.01 2.97 12.30
CA ARG A 90 -2.70 3.16 10.87
C ARG A 90 -3.49 4.31 10.23
N LYS A 91 -3.88 5.34 10.98
CA LYS A 91 -4.69 6.48 10.46
C LYS A 91 -4.08 7.17 9.25
N GLY A 92 -2.75 7.21 9.13
CA GLY A 92 -2.04 7.80 7.99
C GLY A 92 -1.68 6.83 6.88
N ALA A 93 -2.11 5.56 6.95
CA ALA A 93 -1.71 4.54 5.98
C ALA A 93 -2.24 4.84 4.57
N ARG A 94 -1.39 4.53 3.58
CA ARG A 94 -1.64 4.79 2.17
C ARG A 94 -1.42 3.54 1.34
N GLN A 95 -1.99 3.52 0.15
CA GLN A 95 -1.73 2.49 -0.85
C GLN A 95 -0.23 2.40 -1.13
N GLY A 96 0.32 1.17 -1.08
CA GLY A 96 1.74 0.89 -1.31
C GLY A 96 2.59 0.88 -0.04
N ASP A 97 2.00 1.14 1.13
CA ASP A 97 2.74 1.09 2.40
C ASP A 97 3.20 -0.33 2.74
N LEU A 98 2.40 -1.34 2.41
CA LEU A 98 2.79 -2.75 2.58
C LEU A 98 3.36 -3.34 1.30
N ILE A 99 2.76 -3.06 0.15
CA ILE A 99 3.20 -3.59 -1.14
C ILE A 99 4.00 -2.51 -1.88
N PRO A 100 5.34 -2.52 -1.81
CA PRO A 100 6.16 -1.51 -2.48
C PRO A 100 6.04 -1.60 -4.01
N ALA A 101 6.25 -0.48 -4.70
CA ALA A 101 6.05 -0.36 -6.14
C ALA A 101 6.74 -1.46 -6.99
N PRO A 102 7.98 -1.90 -6.72
CA PRO A 102 8.60 -2.97 -7.50
C PRO A 102 7.88 -4.32 -7.35
N VAL A 103 7.41 -4.64 -6.12
CA VAL A 103 6.62 -5.85 -5.87
C VAL A 103 5.24 -5.75 -6.50
N ALA A 104 4.61 -4.57 -6.44
CA ALA A 104 3.34 -4.29 -7.11
C ALA A 104 3.43 -4.53 -8.63
N ALA A 105 4.50 -4.04 -9.26
CA ALA A 105 4.76 -4.25 -10.68
C ALA A 105 4.94 -5.74 -11.02
N GLN A 106 5.68 -6.48 -10.20
CA GLN A 106 5.88 -7.92 -10.37
C GLN A 106 4.57 -8.69 -10.22
N ILE A 107 3.78 -8.42 -9.18
CA ILE A 107 2.46 -9.03 -8.97
C ILE A 107 1.55 -8.77 -10.19
N THR A 108 1.48 -7.52 -10.64
CA THR A 108 0.67 -7.14 -11.81
C THR A 108 1.12 -7.89 -13.07
N LYS A 109 2.43 -8.01 -13.30
CA LYS A 109 2.98 -8.77 -14.43
C LYS A 109 2.58 -10.24 -14.38
N VAL A 110 2.64 -10.87 -13.21
CA VAL A 110 2.23 -12.27 -13.00
C VAL A 110 0.75 -12.45 -13.27
N ILE A 111 -0.10 -11.58 -12.73
CA ILE A 111 -1.55 -11.60 -12.93
C ILE A 111 -1.88 -11.46 -14.42
N LEU A 112 -1.33 -10.46 -15.09
CA LEU A 112 -1.57 -10.23 -16.51
C LEU A 112 -1.07 -11.39 -17.40
N ALA A 113 0.02 -12.05 -17.02
CA ALA A 113 0.53 -13.22 -17.72
C ALA A 113 -0.41 -14.43 -17.56
N ASP A 114 -0.98 -14.63 -16.37
CA ASP A 114 -1.99 -15.67 -16.13
C ASP A 114 -3.26 -15.41 -16.95
N PHE A 115 -3.77 -14.18 -16.92
CA PHE A 115 -4.96 -13.80 -17.70
C PHE A 115 -4.78 -14.03 -19.21
N ARG A 116 -3.64 -13.64 -19.78
CA ARG A 116 -3.37 -13.87 -21.21
C ARG A 116 -3.37 -15.33 -21.65
N ARG A 117 -3.21 -16.25 -20.72
CA ARG A 117 -3.27 -17.71 -20.98
C ARG A 117 -4.67 -18.30 -20.88
N ARG A 118 -5.64 -17.51 -20.39
CA ARG A 118 -7.04 -17.94 -20.23
C ARG A 118 -7.78 -17.82 -21.55
N SER A 119 -8.80 -18.66 -21.72
CA SER A 119 -9.76 -18.46 -22.81
C SER A 119 -10.71 -17.29 -22.49
N ALA A 120 -11.26 -16.66 -23.52
CA ALA A 120 -12.24 -15.59 -23.34
C ALA A 120 -13.46 -16.03 -22.51
N ALA A 121 -13.88 -17.29 -22.62
CA ALA A 121 -14.96 -17.85 -21.82
C ALA A 121 -14.58 -17.94 -20.32
N ALA A 122 -13.33 -18.37 -20.01
CA ALA A 122 -12.84 -18.43 -18.64
C ALA A 122 -12.67 -17.04 -18.03
N GLU A 123 -12.20 -16.07 -18.79
CA GLU A 123 -12.13 -14.67 -18.36
C GLU A 123 -13.52 -14.12 -18.05
N LYS A 124 -14.48 -14.29 -18.95
CA LYS A 124 -15.86 -13.85 -18.77
C LYS A 124 -16.50 -14.47 -17.53
N ALA A 125 -16.32 -15.79 -17.33
CA ALA A 125 -16.82 -16.48 -16.14
C ALA A 125 -16.22 -15.89 -14.85
N MET A 126 -14.92 -15.67 -14.82
CA MET A 126 -14.23 -15.07 -13.68
C MET A 126 -14.71 -13.64 -13.40
N PHE A 127 -14.85 -12.79 -14.42
CA PHE A 127 -15.35 -11.43 -14.26
C PHE A 127 -16.82 -11.37 -13.82
N SER A 128 -17.64 -12.38 -14.16
CA SER A 128 -19.04 -12.43 -13.71
C SER A 128 -19.18 -12.64 -12.19
N GLU A 129 -18.16 -13.23 -11.57
CA GLU A 129 -18.10 -13.42 -10.12
C GLU A 129 -17.62 -12.17 -9.36
N PHE A 130 -17.02 -11.19 -10.08
CA PHE A 130 -16.51 -10.00 -9.45
C PHE A 130 -17.61 -8.97 -9.19
N PRO A 131 -17.78 -8.49 -7.96
CA PRO A 131 -18.71 -7.42 -7.69
C PRO A 131 -18.28 -6.17 -8.47
N ARG A 132 -19.25 -5.34 -8.87
CA ARG A 132 -18.95 -3.97 -9.33
C ARG A 132 -18.34 -3.23 -8.16
N ALA A 133 -17.04 -2.95 -8.26
CA ALA A 133 -16.27 -2.44 -7.15
C ALA A 133 -16.02 -0.95 -7.31
N SER A 134 -16.29 -0.21 -6.25
CA SER A 134 -15.72 1.12 -6.04
C SER A 134 -14.21 1.00 -5.72
N ARG A 135 -13.51 2.14 -5.73
CA ARG A 135 -12.10 2.15 -5.33
C ARG A 135 -11.94 1.66 -3.90
N PRO A 136 -11.06 0.68 -3.62
CA PRO A 136 -10.79 0.24 -2.26
C PRO A 136 -10.24 1.38 -1.39
N VAL A 137 -10.52 1.34 -0.10
CA VAL A 137 -10.00 2.30 0.88
C VAL A 137 -9.16 1.55 1.91
N ILE A 138 -7.94 2.02 2.15
CA ILE A 138 -7.06 1.44 3.18
C ILE A 138 -7.72 1.54 4.55
N ASN A 139 -7.55 0.50 5.35
CA ASN A 139 -8.14 0.36 6.68
C ASN A 139 -9.69 0.30 6.70
N GLN A 140 -10.34 0.19 5.55
CA GLN A 140 -11.77 -0.12 5.52
C GLN A 140 -11.98 -1.60 5.89
N VAL A 141 -12.97 -1.85 6.75
CA VAL A 141 -13.45 -3.21 6.98
C VAL A 141 -14.24 -3.63 5.75
N TYR A 142 -13.91 -4.78 5.21
CA TYR A 142 -14.63 -5.34 4.09
C TYR A 142 -15.96 -5.94 4.58
N PRO A 143 -17.10 -5.67 3.92
CA PRO A 143 -18.39 -6.24 4.33
C PRO A 143 -18.36 -7.76 4.31
N ALA A 144 -18.81 -8.38 5.41
CA ALA A 144 -18.81 -9.85 5.56
C ALA A 144 -19.75 -10.56 4.57
N ASP A 145 -20.75 -9.85 4.06
CA ASP A 145 -21.75 -10.31 3.09
C ASP A 145 -21.28 -10.13 1.63
N ALA A 146 -20.21 -9.41 1.41
CA ALA A 146 -19.70 -9.23 0.04
C ALA A 146 -18.89 -10.46 -0.38
N ALA A 147 -19.34 -11.11 -1.45
CA ALA A 147 -18.59 -12.17 -2.08
C ALA A 147 -17.22 -11.66 -2.54
N LEU A 148 -16.15 -12.16 -1.90
CA LEU A 148 -14.77 -11.91 -2.33
C LEU A 148 -14.30 -13.09 -3.18
N PRO A 149 -14.18 -12.91 -4.50
CA PRO A 149 -13.59 -13.93 -5.33
C PRO A 149 -12.19 -14.27 -4.85
N THR A 150 -11.93 -15.57 -4.70
CA THR A 150 -10.60 -16.06 -4.34
C THR A 150 -9.65 -15.91 -5.52
N VAL A 151 -8.39 -15.64 -5.23
CA VAL A 151 -7.34 -15.76 -6.26
C VAL A 151 -7.22 -17.23 -6.65
N PRO A 152 -7.26 -17.58 -7.96
CA PRO A 152 -7.11 -18.95 -8.41
C PRO A 152 -5.86 -19.62 -7.83
N PRO A 153 -5.92 -20.89 -7.39
CA PRO A 153 -4.82 -21.55 -6.70
C PRO A 153 -3.50 -21.60 -7.50
N LEU A 154 -3.57 -21.71 -8.81
CA LEU A 154 -2.38 -21.68 -9.67
C LEU A 154 -1.73 -20.31 -9.70
N LEU A 155 -2.53 -19.25 -9.83
CA LEU A 155 -2.04 -17.88 -9.77
C LEU A 155 -1.47 -17.55 -8.38
N LEU A 156 -2.13 -18.03 -7.31
CA LEU A 156 -1.67 -17.79 -5.94
C LEU A 156 -0.27 -18.35 -5.68
N LYS A 157 0.12 -19.46 -6.32
CA LYS A 157 1.47 -20.03 -6.21
C LYS A 157 2.56 -19.11 -6.77
N ASP A 158 2.22 -18.31 -7.76
CA ASP A 158 3.15 -17.40 -8.45
C ASP A 158 3.23 -16.02 -7.77
N LEU A 159 2.37 -15.75 -6.78
CA LEU A 159 2.40 -14.52 -5.98
C LEU A 159 3.34 -14.65 -4.77
N PRO A 160 3.86 -13.52 -4.24
CA PRO A 160 4.62 -13.53 -3.00
C PRO A 160 3.82 -14.20 -1.87
N ARG A 161 4.45 -15.11 -1.14
CA ARG A 161 3.80 -15.82 -0.04
C ARG A 161 3.44 -14.87 1.09
N LEU A 162 2.25 -15.08 1.65
CA LEU A 162 1.74 -14.36 2.80
C LEU A 162 1.65 -15.30 4.01
N PRO A 163 1.79 -14.78 5.24
CA PRO A 163 1.38 -15.46 6.47
C PRO A 163 -0.13 -15.73 6.50
N ASP A 164 -0.55 -16.71 7.28
CA ASP A 164 -1.94 -17.20 7.33
C ASP A 164 -2.99 -16.12 7.66
N ASN A 165 -2.59 -15.08 8.41
CA ASN A 165 -3.46 -13.96 8.76
C ASN A 165 -3.77 -13.02 7.60
N LEU A 166 -3.02 -13.10 6.49
CA LEU A 166 -3.15 -12.22 5.35
C LEU A 166 -3.56 -12.99 4.10
N GLN A 167 -4.41 -12.41 3.29
CA GLN A 167 -4.90 -13.05 2.08
C GLN A 167 -4.98 -12.08 0.92
N TYR A 168 -4.71 -12.59 -0.29
CA TYR A 168 -5.05 -11.90 -1.53
C TYR A 168 -6.51 -12.18 -1.91
N ARG A 169 -7.24 -11.13 -2.30
CA ARG A 169 -8.61 -11.23 -2.81
C ARG A 169 -8.79 -10.29 -4.00
N PHE A 170 -9.56 -10.70 -4.98
CA PHE A 170 -9.97 -9.78 -6.04
C PHE A 170 -11.19 -8.97 -5.60
N TYR A 171 -11.22 -7.70 -5.98
CA TYR A 171 -12.33 -6.80 -5.79
C TYR A 171 -12.49 -5.93 -7.02
N GLY A 172 -13.41 -6.28 -7.89
CA GLY A 172 -13.45 -5.75 -9.25
C GLY A 172 -12.11 -5.97 -9.94
N ARG A 173 -11.52 -4.90 -10.44
CA ARG A 173 -10.20 -4.95 -11.10
C ARG A 173 -9.01 -4.81 -10.15
N HIS A 174 -9.25 -4.75 -8.86
CA HIS A 174 -8.22 -4.54 -7.85
C HIS A 174 -7.80 -5.86 -7.19
N LEU A 175 -6.54 -5.94 -6.75
CA LEU A 175 -6.09 -7.00 -5.85
C LEU A 175 -5.97 -6.41 -4.45
N LEU A 176 -6.72 -6.93 -3.51
CA LEU A 176 -6.65 -6.55 -2.10
C LEU A 176 -5.65 -7.44 -1.35
N LEU A 177 -4.95 -6.84 -0.40
CA LEU A 177 -4.28 -7.52 0.70
C LEU A 177 -5.17 -7.34 1.93
N ILE A 178 -5.75 -8.42 2.43
CA ILE A 178 -6.74 -8.40 3.52
C ILE A 178 -6.15 -9.08 4.74
N ASP A 179 -6.33 -8.46 5.92
CA ASP A 179 -6.21 -9.13 7.20
C ASP A 179 -7.49 -9.97 7.40
N ALA A 180 -7.33 -11.29 7.30
CA ALA A 180 -8.46 -12.22 7.25
C ALA A 180 -9.23 -12.31 8.57
N ASP A 181 -8.55 -12.12 9.70
CA ASP A 181 -9.17 -12.26 11.02
C ASP A 181 -10.09 -11.09 11.35
N VAL A 182 -9.77 -9.89 10.85
CA VAL A 182 -10.54 -8.66 11.10
C VAL A 182 -11.22 -8.11 9.86
N GLN A 183 -11.11 -8.80 8.74
CA GLN A 183 -11.67 -8.41 7.44
C GLN A 183 -11.27 -6.99 7.00
N LEU A 184 -10.03 -6.60 7.28
CA LEU A 184 -9.54 -5.24 7.05
C LEU A 184 -8.68 -5.17 5.79
N ILE A 185 -8.94 -4.19 4.92
CA ILE A 185 -8.10 -3.92 3.75
C ILE A 185 -6.78 -3.30 4.23
N ALA A 186 -5.73 -4.12 4.30
CA ALA A 186 -4.41 -3.70 4.78
C ALA A 186 -3.64 -2.92 3.72
N ASP A 187 -3.75 -3.33 2.45
CA ASP A 187 -3.22 -2.64 1.26
C ASP A 187 -3.95 -3.12 -0.01
N TYR A 188 -3.71 -2.50 -1.15
CA TYR A 188 -4.27 -2.97 -2.42
C TYR A 188 -3.46 -2.52 -3.64
N LEU A 189 -3.59 -3.27 -4.72
CA LEU A 189 -3.12 -2.90 -6.05
C LEU A 189 -4.30 -2.50 -6.93
N ALA A 190 -4.26 -1.29 -7.48
CA ALA A 190 -5.33 -0.79 -8.32
C ALA A 190 -5.20 -1.29 -9.75
N ASN A 191 -6.34 -1.68 -10.36
CA ASN A 191 -6.45 -1.98 -11.79
C ASN A 191 -5.44 -3.01 -12.30
N VAL A 192 -5.20 -4.09 -11.53
CA VAL A 192 -4.31 -5.19 -11.94
C VAL A 192 -4.91 -6.08 -13.03
N LEU A 193 -6.24 -6.03 -13.20
CA LEU A 193 -6.95 -6.76 -14.23
C LEU A 193 -7.26 -5.87 -15.43
N PRO A 194 -7.30 -6.44 -16.67
CA PRO A 194 -7.68 -5.69 -17.86
C PRO A 194 -9.10 -5.13 -17.75
N PRO A 195 -9.44 -4.07 -18.50
CA PRO A 195 -10.82 -3.64 -18.65
C PRO A 195 -11.61 -4.73 -19.40
N HIS A 196 -12.85 -4.94 -19.03
CA HIS A 196 -13.82 -5.87 -19.62
C HIS A 196 -15.10 -5.13 -20.01
#